data_fb71d3ab3608109bcacb81293679f909
#
_entry.id   fb71d3ab3608109bcacb81293679f909
#
_cell.length_a   1.000
_cell.length_b   1.000
_cell.length_c   1.000
_cell.angle_alpha   90.00
_cell.angle_beta   90.00
_cell.angle_gamma   90.00
#
_symmetry.space_group_name_H-M   'P 1'
#
loop_
_entity.id
_entity.type
_entity.pdbx_description
1 polymer ?
#
loop_
_entity_poly.entity_id
_entity_poly.type
_entity_poly.pdbx_seq_one_letter_code
_entity_poly.pdbx_strand_id
1 'polypeptide(L)'
;LTKLVRDLRRIKALLGEIPALIIDDEADQASVNTLNPKRATEDRSRTAINKLIAELLGHLGRGQYVGYTATPFANVFVSPEDAEDIFPRDFIISLSAPPEYRGGRAYHDFEELTAAERSDPAVSNERAFVRDLMASDDADPDEVDAELLRALDSFVLSGAIKLWRASVDPGLSGAFRHHTMLV
;
A
#
# COMPACT_ATOMS: atom_id res chain seq x y z
N LEU A 1 -2.13 -6.61 20.57
CA LEU A 1 -1.06 -5.71 21.06
C LEU A 1 -1.31 -5.30 22.52
N THR A 2 -2.50 -4.79 22.88
CA THR A 2 -2.83 -4.36 24.27
C THR A 2 -2.57 -5.44 25.33
N LYS A 3 -2.92 -6.70 25.05
CA LYS A 3 -2.64 -7.80 25.98
C LYS A 3 -1.13 -8.02 26.13
N LEU A 4 -0.38 -8.02 25.05
CA LEU A 4 1.08 -8.17 25.05
C LEU A 4 1.75 -7.07 25.89
N VAL A 5 1.44 -5.80 25.63
CA VAL A 5 1.99 -4.68 26.38
C VAL A 5 1.67 -4.81 27.87
N ARG A 6 0.43 -5.17 28.23
CA ARG A 6 0.04 -5.38 29.64
C ARG A 6 0.80 -6.53 30.31
N ASP A 7 1.04 -7.62 29.59
CA ASP A 7 1.74 -8.79 30.15
C ASP A 7 3.25 -8.47 30.29
N LEU A 8 3.84 -7.75 29.35
CA LEU A 8 5.24 -7.31 29.41
C LEU A 8 5.50 -6.28 30.51
N ARG A 9 4.55 -5.42 30.85
CA ARG A 9 4.68 -4.49 31.99
C ARG A 9 5.01 -5.22 33.30
N ARG A 10 4.54 -6.45 33.47
CA ARG A 10 4.77 -7.26 34.69
C ARG A 10 6.20 -7.73 34.84
N ILE A 11 6.93 -7.85 33.73
CA ILE A 11 8.31 -8.31 33.69
C ILE A 11 9.31 -7.23 33.26
N LYS A 12 8.89 -5.95 33.35
CA LYS A 12 9.63 -4.79 32.85
C LYS A 12 11.11 -4.78 33.27
N ALA A 13 11.43 -5.18 34.49
CA ALA A 13 12.81 -5.22 34.99
C ALA A 13 13.73 -6.18 34.21
N LEU A 14 13.16 -7.20 33.56
CA LEU A 14 13.90 -8.17 32.76
C LEU A 14 14.01 -7.75 31.27
N LEU A 15 13.17 -6.84 30.80
CA LEU A 15 13.10 -6.45 29.39
C LEU A 15 14.27 -5.58 28.95
N GLY A 16 14.92 -4.88 29.90
CA GLY A 16 16.05 -4.00 29.58
C GLY A 16 17.25 -4.72 28.97
N GLU A 17 17.44 -6.00 29.29
CA GLU A 17 18.56 -6.83 28.83
C GLU A 17 18.23 -7.66 27.59
N ILE A 18 16.96 -7.80 27.26
CA ILE A 18 16.51 -8.64 26.15
C ILE A 18 16.58 -7.87 24.83
N PRO A 19 17.37 -8.33 23.85
CA PRO A 19 17.30 -7.77 22.51
C PRO A 19 15.96 -8.15 21.86
N ALA A 20 15.25 -7.17 21.34
CA ALA A 20 13.96 -7.38 20.71
C ALA A 20 13.87 -6.62 19.39
N LEU A 21 13.26 -7.25 18.39
CA LEU A 21 12.93 -6.65 17.12
C LEU A 21 11.41 -6.61 16.95
N ILE A 22 10.88 -5.43 16.74
CA ILE A 22 9.48 -5.22 16.38
C ILE A 22 9.45 -5.03 14.86
N ILE A 23 8.74 -5.92 14.18
CA ILE A 23 8.46 -5.82 12.75
C ILE A 23 7.00 -5.41 12.60
N ASP A 24 6.77 -4.32 11.90
CA ASP A 24 5.45 -3.75 11.66
C ASP A 24 5.18 -3.73 10.16
N ASP A 25 4.25 -4.57 9.74
CA ASP A 25 3.81 -4.64 8.36
C ASP A 25 2.66 -3.66 8.13
N GLU A 26 2.61 -3.03 6.95
CA GLU A 26 1.69 -1.93 6.63
C GLU A 26 1.82 -0.75 7.62
N ALA A 27 3.07 -0.37 7.92
CA ALA A 27 3.41 0.61 8.95
C ALA A 27 2.85 2.02 8.70
N ASP A 28 2.41 2.33 7.49
CA ASP A 28 1.77 3.59 7.11
C ASP A 28 0.28 3.68 7.52
N GLN A 29 -0.38 2.54 7.78
CA GLN A 29 -1.82 2.53 8.01
C GLN A 29 -2.22 2.86 9.45
N ALA A 30 -1.66 2.14 10.41
CA ALA A 30 -2.13 2.23 11.80
C ALA A 30 -1.06 2.71 12.79
N SER A 31 0.20 2.60 12.41
CA SER A 31 1.34 2.91 13.25
C SER A 31 1.74 4.37 13.19
N VAL A 32 1.38 5.07 12.11
CA VAL A 32 1.61 6.51 11.95
C VAL A 32 0.45 7.30 12.55
N ASN A 33 0.77 8.40 13.19
CA ASN A 33 -0.23 9.33 13.69
C ASN A 33 -0.81 10.16 12.53
N THR A 34 -1.90 9.70 11.93
CA THR A 34 -2.57 10.34 10.80
C THR A 34 -3.49 11.49 11.17
N LEU A 35 -3.55 11.88 12.45
CA LEU A 35 -4.41 12.96 12.89
C LEU A 35 -3.92 14.31 12.35
N ASN A 36 -4.79 14.99 11.61
CA ASN A 36 -4.51 16.29 10.99
C ASN A 36 -4.16 17.33 12.07
N PRO A 37 -2.92 17.86 12.10
CA PRO A 37 -2.50 18.81 13.12
C PRO A 37 -3.29 20.13 13.13
N LYS A 38 -4.01 20.46 12.05
CA LYS A 38 -4.86 21.66 11.95
C LYS A 38 -6.24 21.51 12.59
N ARG A 39 -6.66 20.30 12.95
CA ARG A 39 -7.94 20.03 13.63
C ARG A 39 -7.79 19.70 15.10
N ALA A 40 -6.58 19.60 15.61
CA ALA A 40 -6.31 19.27 17.00
C ALA A 40 -6.42 20.53 17.87
N THR A 41 -7.62 20.82 18.34
CA THR A 41 -7.78 21.54 19.59
C THR A 41 -7.31 20.63 20.72
N GLU A 42 -6.19 20.96 21.33
CA GLU A 42 -5.65 20.56 22.64
C GLU A 42 -5.39 19.08 22.96
N ASP A 43 -5.91 18.11 22.22
CA ASP A 43 -5.62 16.70 22.46
C ASP A 43 -5.06 16.03 21.19
N ARG A 44 -3.73 16.05 21.02
CA ARG A 44 -3.03 15.24 20.02
C ARG A 44 -3.15 13.77 20.40
N SER A 45 -4.35 13.22 20.28
CA SER A 45 -4.53 11.81 20.57
C SER A 45 -3.91 11.01 19.44
N ARG A 46 -2.79 10.36 19.73
CA ARG A 46 -2.17 9.35 18.87
C ARG A 46 -3.14 8.22 18.62
N THR A 47 -2.99 7.55 17.49
CA THR A 47 -3.72 6.29 17.29
C THR A 47 -3.39 5.31 18.44
N ALA A 48 -4.35 4.50 18.81
CA ALA A 48 -4.16 3.54 19.90
C ALA A 48 -2.99 2.56 19.64
N ILE A 49 -2.75 2.24 18.37
CA ILE A 49 -1.66 1.35 17.96
C ILE A 49 -0.31 2.05 18.07
N ASN A 50 -0.18 3.29 17.61
CA ASN A 50 1.05 4.07 17.75
C ASN A 50 1.47 4.19 19.22
N LYS A 51 0.53 4.52 20.11
CA LYS A 51 0.78 4.58 21.56
C LYS A 51 1.30 3.25 22.14
N LEU A 52 0.71 2.14 21.74
CA LEU A 52 1.10 0.82 22.23
C LEU A 52 2.48 0.38 21.72
N ILE A 53 2.84 0.73 20.46
CA ILE A 53 4.17 0.45 19.92
C ILE A 53 5.21 1.31 20.61
N ALA A 54 4.97 2.61 20.75
CA ALA A 54 5.85 3.53 21.46
C ALA A 54 6.08 3.11 22.92
N GLU A 55 5.01 2.69 23.62
CA GLU A 55 5.10 2.16 24.95
C GLU A 55 5.92 0.86 25.02
N LEU A 56 5.69 -0.04 24.07
CA LEU A 56 6.44 -1.30 23.97
C LEU A 56 7.95 -1.03 23.78
N LEU A 57 8.31 -0.14 22.87
CA LEU A 57 9.70 0.29 22.65
C LEU A 57 10.30 0.92 23.91
N GLY A 58 9.53 1.72 24.65
CA GLY A 58 9.97 2.32 25.91
C GLY A 58 10.22 1.32 27.04
N HIS A 59 9.69 0.10 26.93
CA HIS A 59 9.98 -0.99 27.89
C HIS A 59 11.21 -1.83 27.50
N LEU A 60 11.64 -1.76 26.24
CA LEU A 60 12.72 -2.55 25.67
C LEU A 60 14.01 -1.73 25.64
N GLY A 61 14.93 -1.94 26.56
CA GLY A 61 16.22 -1.21 26.59
C GLY A 61 17.09 -1.47 25.34
N ARG A 62 16.87 -2.60 24.65
CA ARG A 62 17.56 -3.02 23.43
C ARG A 62 16.56 -3.34 22.32
N GLY A 63 15.49 -2.55 22.25
CA GLY A 63 14.45 -2.68 21.24
C GLY A 63 14.85 -2.02 19.91
N GLN A 64 14.53 -2.68 18.81
CA GLN A 64 14.60 -2.13 17.45
C GLN A 64 13.22 -2.20 16.82
N TYR A 65 12.91 -1.21 15.99
CA TYR A 65 11.67 -1.15 15.22
C TYR A 65 12.00 -1.07 13.74
N VAL A 66 11.33 -1.89 12.95
CA VAL A 66 11.41 -1.89 11.49
C VAL A 66 9.99 -1.90 10.93
N GLY A 67 9.61 -0.81 10.26
CA GLY A 67 8.35 -0.72 9.52
C GLY A 67 8.54 -1.13 8.07
N TYR A 68 7.61 -1.93 7.56
CA TYR A 68 7.47 -2.25 6.14
C TYR A 68 6.24 -1.55 5.59
N THR A 69 6.38 -0.88 4.45
CA THR A 69 5.26 -0.22 3.79
C THR A 69 5.53 -0.07 2.29
N ALA A 70 4.46 -0.10 1.49
CA ALA A 70 4.50 0.27 0.08
C ALA A 70 4.40 1.79 -0.13
N THR A 71 3.91 2.54 0.89
CA THR A 71 3.63 3.98 0.83
C THR A 71 4.28 4.74 2.00
N PRO A 72 5.62 4.94 1.96
CA PRO A 72 6.39 5.46 3.10
C PRO A 72 6.14 6.94 3.42
N PHE A 73 5.33 7.64 2.63
CA PHE A 73 5.13 9.08 2.77
C PHE A 73 4.61 9.47 4.14
N ALA A 74 3.67 8.73 4.70
CA ALA A 74 3.11 8.99 6.02
C ALA A 74 4.18 8.91 7.13
N ASN A 75 5.11 7.97 7.01
CA ASN A 75 6.20 7.75 7.97
C ASN A 75 7.31 8.82 7.87
N VAL A 76 7.54 9.38 6.66
CA VAL A 76 8.59 10.40 6.44
C VAL A 76 8.13 11.78 6.89
N PHE A 77 6.83 12.07 6.82
CA PHE A 77 6.27 13.36 7.22
C PHE A 77 5.97 13.49 8.73
N VAL A 78 6.25 12.46 9.51
CA VAL A 78 6.25 12.55 10.97
C VAL A 78 7.36 13.49 11.44
N SER A 79 7.09 14.31 12.45
CA SER A 79 8.10 15.24 12.98
C SER A 79 9.24 14.49 13.67
N PRO A 80 10.50 14.66 13.25
CA PRO A 80 11.66 14.05 13.92
C PRO A 80 11.85 14.52 15.36
N GLU A 81 11.28 15.69 15.70
CA GLU A 81 11.40 16.33 17.02
C GLU A 81 10.37 15.77 18.02
N ASP A 82 9.35 15.06 17.54
CA ASP A 82 8.38 14.39 18.39
C ASP A 82 9.01 13.09 18.93
N ALA A 83 9.65 13.21 20.10
CA ALA A 83 10.31 12.08 20.76
C ALA A 83 9.34 10.93 21.10
N GLU A 84 8.07 11.21 21.05
CA GLU A 84 7.02 10.24 21.34
C GLU A 84 6.50 9.56 20.08
N ASP A 85 6.78 10.03 18.87
CA ASP A 85 6.31 9.42 17.62
C ASP A 85 7.34 8.42 17.06
N ILE A 86 6.85 7.49 16.23
CA ILE A 86 7.67 6.45 15.61
C ILE A 86 8.21 7.00 14.29
N PHE A 87 9.33 7.69 14.35
CA PHE A 87 10.02 8.22 13.17
C PHE A 87 11.19 7.31 12.76
N PRO A 88 11.40 7.02 11.48
CA PRO A 88 12.53 6.20 11.00
C PRO A 88 13.84 7.00 11.09
N ARG A 89 14.52 6.96 12.26
CA ARG A 89 15.71 7.77 12.55
C ARG A 89 16.97 7.24 11.89
N ASP A 90 17.11 5.91 11.82
CA ASP A 90 18.40 5.30 11.51
C ASP A 90 18.55 5.01 10.01
N PHE A 91 17.48 4.57 9.35
CA PHE A 91 17.52 4.27 7.91
C PHE A 91 16.13 4.28 7.26
N ILE A 92 16.13 4.54 5.97
CA ILE A 92 15.03 4.24 5.04
C ILE A 92 15.66 3.50 3.86
N ILE A 93 15.13 2.31 3.57
CA ILE A 93 15.61 1.50 2.47
C ILE A 93 14.49 1.33 1.45
N SER A 94 14.71 1.82 0.23
CA SER A 94 13.83 1.55 -0.90
C SER A 94 14.30 0.27 -1.59
N LEU A 95 13.45 -0.75 -1.62
CA LEU A 95 13.73 -1.98 -2.33
C LEU A 95 13.55 -1.77 -3.84
N SER A 96 14.47 -2.33 -4.63
CA SER A 96 14.32 -2.34 -6.08
C SER A 96 13.15 -3.23 -6.48
N ALA A 97 12.33 -2.74 -7.41
CA ALA A 97 11.25 -3.56 -7.97
C ALA A 97 11.85 -4.77 -8.71
N PRO A 98 11.30 -5.98 -8.53
CA PRO A 98 11.70 -7.12 -9.32
C PRO A 98 11.39 -6.91 -10.81
N PRO A 99 12.14 -7.56 -11.74
CA PRO A 99 11.98 -7.35 -13.19
C PRO A 99 10.56 -7.63 -13.71
N GLU A 100 9.86 -8.55 -13.06
CA GLU A 100 8.50 -8.95 -13.41
C GLU A 100 7.42 -8.03 -12.85
N TYR A 101 7.78 -7.10 -11.98
CA TYR A 101 6.82 -6.19 -11.37
C TYR A 101 6.28 -5.19 -12.39
N ARG A 102 4.97 -5.15 -12.49
CA ARG A 102 4.22 -4.22 -13.34
C ARG A 102 3.65 -3.09 -12.48
N GLY A 103 4.45 -2.07 -12.23
CA GLY A 103 4.03 -0.86 -11.51
C GLY A 103 3.39 0.19 -12.42
N GLY A 104 3.14 1.38 -11.88
CA GLY A 104 2.47 2.48 -12.58
C GLY A 104 3.05 2.80 -13.95
N ARG A 105 4.37 2.69 -14.13
CA ARG A 105 5.04 2.90 -15.44
C ARG A 105 4.64 1.93 -16.55
N ALA A 106 4.04 0.81 -16.20
CA ALA A 106 3.56 -0.15 -17.20
C ALA A 106 2.17 0.23 -17.73
N TYR A 107 1.47 1.15 -17.08
CA TYR A 107 0.09 1.52 -17.38
C TYR A 107 -0.09 3.01 -17.66
N HIS A 108 0.81 3.86 -17.15
CA HIS A 108 0.73 5.31 -17.27
C HIS A 108 1.92 5.89 -18.02
N ASP A 109 1.69 7.02 -18.70
CA ASP A 109 2.70 7.77 -19.41
C ASP A 109 3.39 8.76 -18.44
N PHE A 110 4.66 8.51 -18.14
CA PHE A 110 5.48 9.38 -17.26
C PHE A 110 6.36 10.35 -18.05
N GLU A 111 6.43 10.18 -19.37
CA GLU A 111 7.17 11.05 -20.27
C GLU A 111 6.23 11.98 -21.04
N GLU A 112 6.73 13.13 -21.44
CA GLU A 112 5.94 14.03 -22.26
C GLU A 112 5.74 13.44 -23.66
N LEU A 113 4.48 13.15 -24.01
CA LEU A 113 4.06 12.68 -25.30
C LEU A 113 3.36 13.81 -26.08
N THR A 114 3.57 13.85 -27.38
CA THR A 114 2.79 14.69 -28.29
C THR A 114 1.32 14.22 -28.35
N ALA A 115 0.42 15.07 -28.83
CA ALA A 115 -0.99 14.71 -28.95
C ALA A 115 -1.23 13.48 -29.87
N ALA A 116 -0.42 13.32 -30.91
CA ALA A 116 -0.47 12.14 -31.78
C ALA A 116 -0.04 10.87 -31.07
N GLU A 117 1.07 10.91 -30.31
CA GLU A 117 1.59 9.79 -29.53
C GLU A 117 0.64 9.38 -28.42
N ARG A 118 0.00 10.32 -27.72
CA ARG A 118 -1.03 10.03 -26.70
C ARG A 118 -2.26 9.30 -27.27
N SER A 119 -2.52 9.47 -28.55
CA SER A 119 -3.65 8.82 -29.23
C SER A 119 -3.31 7.43 -29.74
N ASP A 120 -2.04 7.08 -29.81
CA ASP A 120 -1.57 5.79 -30.33
C ASP A 120 -1.39 4.76 -29.20
N PRO A 121 -2.21 3.70 -29.16
CA PRO A 121 -2.07 2.66 -28.13
C PRO A 121 -0.78 1.83 -28.26
N ALA A 122 -0.03 1.96 -29.36
CA ALA A 122 1.29 1.34 -29.48
C ALA A 122 2.40 2.14 -28.81
N VAL A 123 2.15 3.42 -28.51
CA VAL A 123 3.10 4.35 -27.89
C VAL A 123 2.67 4.72 -26.47
N SER A 124 1.41 5.10 -26.28
CA SER A 124 0.85 5.49 -24.99
C SER A 124 0.35 4.30 -24.18
N ASN A 125 0.93 4.08 -23.02
CA ASN A 125 0.47 3.06 -22.07
C ASN A 125 -0.93 3.40 -21.53
N GLU A 126 -1.19 4.66 -21.23
CA GLU A 126 -2.51 5.09 -20.78
C GLU A 126 -3.57 4.79 -21.83
N ARG A 127 -3.30 5.10 -23.08
CA ARG A 127 -4.22 4.78 -24.18
C ARG A 127 -4.45 3.29 -24.36
N ALA A 128 -3.42 2.48 -24.13
CA ALA A 128 -3.51 1.02 -24.26
C ALA A 128 -4.25 0.36 -23.10
N PHE A 129 -3.99 0.78 -21.86
CA PHE A 129 -4.35 0.01 -20.66
C PHE A 129 -5.33 0.69 -19.71
N VAL A 130 -5.45 2.03 -19.76
CA VAL A 130 -6.31 2.77 -18.84
C VAL A 130 -7.64 3.13 -19.53
N ARG A 131 -8.70 3.01 -18.79
CA ARG A 131 -10.04 3.47 -19.18
C ARG A 131 -10.65 4.23 -18.00
N ASP A 132 -11.07 5.44 -18.25
CA ASP A 132 -11.77 6.23 -17.25
C ASP A 132 -13.18 5.66 -17.06
N LEU A 133 -13.54 5.43 -15.81
CA LEU A 133 -14.94 5.24 -15.45
C LEU A 133 -15.52 6.63 -15.19
N MET A 134 -16.49 7.02 -15.98
CA MET A 134 -17.18 8.30 -15.83
C MET A 134 -18.12 8.21 -14.62
N ALA A 135 -17.60 8.47 -13.43
CA ALA A 135 -18.38 8.63 -12.22
C ALA A 135 -18.21 10.05 -11.71
N SER A 136 -19.13 10.96 -12.07
CA SER A 136 -19.28 12.22 -11.34
C SER A 136 -20.29 12.01 -10.20
N ASP A 137 -20.26 12.88 -9.19
CA ASP A 137 -21.28 12.87 -8.11
C ASP A 137 -22.72 13.02 -8.66
N ASP A 138 -22.85 13.54 -9.87
CA ASP A 138 -24.10 13.73 -10.62
C ASP A 138 -24.35 12.67 -11.71
N ALA A 139 -23.52 11.62 -11.80
CA ALA A 139 -23.66 10.59 -12.81
C ALA A 139 -24.95 9.79 -12.62
N ASP A 140 -25.64 9.48 -13.71
CA ASP A 140 -26.78 8.58 -13.68
C ASP A 140 -26.30 7.18 -13.22
N PRO A 141 -26.94 6.58 -12.21
CA PRO A 141 -26.61 5.22 -11.77
C PRO A 141 -26.59 4.20 -12.92
N ASP A 142 -27.49 4.33 -13.90
CA ASP A 142 -27.53 3.44 -15.06
C ASP A 142 -26.28 3.58 -15.96
N GLU A 143 -25.67 4.78 -16.05
CA GLU A 143 -24.41 4.98 -16.78
C GLU A 143 -23.23 4.36 -16.05
N VAL A 144 -23.16 4.50 -14.73
CA VAL A 144 -22.11 3.87 -13.90
C VAL A 144 -22.20 2.35 -13.99
N ASP A 145 -23.41 1.79 -13.94
CA ASP A 145 -23.64 0.35 -14.08
C ASP A 145 -23.22 -0.16 -15.45
N ALA A 146 -23.47 0.61 -16.54
CA ALA A 146 -23.06 0.25 -17.88
C ALA A 146 -21.53 0.21 -18.04
N GLU A 147 -20.79 1.16 -17.46
CA GLU A 147 -19.32 1.16 -17.49
C GLU A 147 -18.74 0.02 -16.65
N LEU A 148 -19.32 -0.28 -15.49
CA LEU A 148 -18.93 -1.42 -14.66
C LEU A 148 -19.16 -2.74 -15.39
N LEU A 149 -20.29 -2.89 -16.10
CA LEU A 149 -20.58 -4.08 -16.91
C LEU A 149 -19.55 -4.25 -18.03
N ARG A 150 -19.12 -3.18 -18.72
CA ARG A 150 -18.05 -3.24 -19.72
C ARG A 150 -16.71 -3.70 -19.11
N ALA A 151 -16.39 -3.24 -17.89
CA ALA A 151 -15.20 -3.70 -17.17
C ALA A 151 -15.28 -5.19 -16.83
N LEU A 152 -16.45 -5.67 -16.40
CA LEU A 152 -16.71 -7.09 -16.13
C LEU A 152 -16.61 -7.94 -17.41
N ASP A 153 -17.19 -7.48 -18.53
CA ASP A 153 -17.09 -8.17 -19.83
C ASP A 153 -15.63 -8.29 -20.27
N SER A 154 -14.84 -7.22 -20.11
CA SER A 154 -13.41 -7.22 -20.43
C SER A 154 -12.63 -8.20 -19.54
N PHE A 155 -12.98 -8.28 -18.25
CA PHE A 155 -12.40 -9.23 -17.33
C PHE A 155 -12.72 -10.67 -17.74
N VAL A 156 -13.97 -10.99 -18.01
CA VAL A 156 -14.40 -12.33 -18.45
C VAL A 156 -13.72 -12.71 -19.76
N LEU A 157 -13.70 -11.81 -20.74
CA LEU A 157 -13.05 -12.04 -22.03
C LEU A 157 -11.56 -12.30 -21.89
N SER A 158 -10.87 -11.50 -21.10
CA SER A 158 -9.42 -11.68 -20.87
C SER A 158 -9.12 -13.00 -20.14
N GLY A 159 -9.99 -13.42 -19.22
CA GLY A 159 -9.91 -14.73 -18.57
C GLY A 159 -10.09 -15.88 -19.58
N ALA A 160 -11.10 -15.79 -20.45
CA ALA A 160 -11.34 -16.78 -21.52
C ALA A 160 -10.13 -16.88 -22.47
N ILE A 161 -9.53 -15.76 -22.85
CA ILE A 161 -8.33 -15.75 -23.72
C ILE A 161 -7.15 -16.43 -23.01
N LYS A 162 -6.94 -16.20 -21.69
CA LYS A 162 -5.90 -16.89 -20.91
C LYS A 162 -6.11 -18.41 -20.91
N LEU A 163 -7.32 -18.85 -20.65
CA LEU A 163 -7.65 -20.29 -20.63
C LEU A 163 -7.46 -20.92 -22.01
N TRP A 164 -7.88 -20.23 -23.07
CA TRP A 164 -7.67 -20.68 -24.44
C TRP A 164 -6.18 -20.80 -24.76
N ARG A 165 -5.37 -19.78 -24.44
CA ARG A 165 -3.89 -19.82 -24.63
C ARG A 165 -3.28 -21.01 -23.90
N ALA A 166 -3.68 -21.24 -22.65
CA ALA A 166 -3.18 -22.39 -21.87
C ALA A 166 -3.61 -23.75 -22.47
N SER A 167 -4.73 -23.81 -23.20
CA SER A 167 -5.21 -25.05 -23.83
C SER A 167 -4.47 -25.38 -25.14
N VAL A 168 -3.96 -24.38 -25.85
CA VAL A 168 -3.27 -24.57 -27.14
C VAL A 168 -1.75 -24.55 -27.02
N ASP A 169 -1.19 -24.04 -25.94
CA ASP A 169 0.24 -23.99 -25.67
C ASP A 169 0.59 -24.74 -24.36
N PRO A 170 1.17 -25.94 -24.44
CA PRO A 170 1.56 -26.70 -23.26
C PRO A 170 2.56 -25.98 -22.35
N GLY A 171 3.38 -25.06 -22.91
CA GLY A 171 4.34 -24.24 -22.16
C GLY A 171 3.65 -23.27 -21.20
N LEU A 172 2.39 -22.92 -21.44
CA LEU A 172 1.57 -22.06 -20.60
C LEU A 172 0.70 -22.82 -19.60
N SER A 173 0.78 -24.15 -19.57
CA SER A 173 0.02 -24.98 -18.65
C SER A 173 0.36 -24.60 -17.19
N GLY A 174 -0.63 -24.11 -16.46
CA GLY A 174 -0.49 -23.62 -15.08
C GLY A 174 0.05 -22.19 -14.93
N ALA A 175 0.39 -21.50 -16.02
CA ALA A 175 0.82 -20.09 -15.96
C ALA A 175 -0.30 -19.15 -15.50
N PHE A 176 -1.56 -19.48 -15.78
CA PHE A 176 -2.72 -18.65 -15.48
C PHE A 176 -3.58 -19.25 -14.35
N ARG A 177 -2.97 -19.45 -13.19
CA ARG A 177 -3.68 -20.01 -12.02
C ARG A 177 -4.70 -19.06 -11.41
N HIS A 178 -4.48 -17.77 -11.56
CA HIS A 178 -5.31 -16.74 -10.99
C HIS A 178 -5.74 -15.74 -12.06
N HIS A 179 -6.97 -15.30 -11.95
CA HIS A 179 -7.52 -14.21 -12.73
C HIS A 179 -8.44 -13.42 -11.80
N THR A 180 -7.95 -12.26 -11.33
CA THR A 180 -8.59 -11.50 -10.25
C THR A 180 -8.92 -10.10 -10.76
N MET A 181 -10.10 -9.63 -10.41
CA MET A 181 -10.54 -8.24 -10.56
C MET A 181 -10.71 -7.65 -9.17
N LEU A 182 -10.24 -6.43 -8.99
CA LEU A 182 -10.51 -5.62 -7.80
C LEU A 182 -11.53 -4.54 -8.18
N VAL A 183 -12.56 -4.40 -7.37
CA VAL A 183 -13.62 -3.39 -7.53
C VAL A 183 -13.78 -2.61 -6.23
#